data_94ea92c5c565fc16c83544b5195c36ce
#
_entry.id   94ea92c5c565fc16c83544b5195c36ce
#
_cell.length_a   1.000
_cell.length_b   1.000
_cell.length_c   1.000
_cell.angle_alpha   90.00
_cell.angle_beta   90.00
_cell.angle_gamma   90.00
#
_symmetry.space_group_name_H-M   'P 1'
#
loop_
_entity.id
_entity.type
_entity.pdbx_description
1 polymer ?
#
loop_
_entity_poly.entity_id
_entity_poly.type
_entity_poly.pdbx_seq_one_letter_code
_entity_poly.pdbx_strand_id
1 'polypeptide(L)'
;MTVDYLSILNKKGSGLNITQIVDSLVEADTLPKKDMLNEDKTTKQSEISAFAEVVSELNSLKIDLTTLADSNKYLPTSANSAVSISVSDNSTANSFDSDVRVVSLASQQTLEFAGSSPFTSPTASISSGTLTLTLGSWNSDNSFTAKSPAVTHSVKVDSNNNTLQGLAASINALSGITASVLQTSSGVYSLVVKSAMGASNAIKISTLDAGLNQFKADPTDNSGSPSPRSAQKYAASDAELTVDGVTIKRTGNSISNIFSGYSLDLTGTTTSAFRVSSSLDEDSAYANTKTLVDRLNFTRTYFADILDKGAEDGTAGTLAHDPVMAAIAKKIRSITEGQIIGFGANSKYMSELGISTKRDGTLSINEKSFRDAIKNDSSSFDAIFNSSVTSDNANLVLNKNLFSSPTAGSHAYSYSAASGKATLAGVEMSSGTDLTTGLTYYSATSGDAMGINIIPQTTVTSATVYVGESMVDSMNSYLEQILASSGDIERRKSSLSRDLTDIETDLLDIDDKVDAIRTRYLEQYSAMESAVTSLKGTGEYLENMIKSWNKSDD
;
A
#
# COMPACT_ATOMS: atom_id res chain seq x y z
N MET A 1 -13.81 4.85 72.03
CA MET A 1 -14.70 3.70 72.34
C MET A 1 -16.12 4.18 72.09
N THR A 2 -16.67 3.94 70.93
CA THR A 2 -18.08 4.14 70.63
C THR A 2 -18.81 2.97 71.32
N VAL A 3 -19.56 3.29 72.34
CA VAL A 3 -20.43 2.30 73.01
C VAL A 3 -21.44 1.83 71.97
N ASP A 4 -21.41 0.54 71.66
CA ASP A 4 -22.35 -0.08 70.71
C ASP A 4 -23.75 -0.09 71.34
N TYR A 5 -24.45 1.06 71.22
CA TYR A 5 -25.80 1.25 71.69
C TYR A 5 -26.79 0.24 71.15
N LEU A 6 -26.56 -0.27 69.92
CA LEU A 6 -27.40 -1.29 69.29
C LEU A 6 -27.27 -2.64 69.97
N SER A 7 -26.05 -3.03 70.39
CA SER A 7 -25.83 -4.28 71.13
C SER A 7 -26.52 -4.27 72.53
N ILE A 8 -26.61 -3.11 73.16
CA ILE A 8 -27.29 -2.95 74.44
C ILE A 8 -28.80 -2.96 74.27
N LEU A 9 -29.34 -2.33 73.23
CA LEU A 9 -30.77 -2.35 72.89
C LEU A 9 -31.22 -3.76 72.52
N ASN A 10 -30.46 -4.50 71.72
CA ASN A 10 -30.75 -5.88 71.34
C ASN A 10 -30.90 -6.82 72.56
N LYS A 11 -30.12 -6.63 73.62
CA LYS A 11 -30.17 -7.45 74.85
C LYS A 11 -31.34 -7.11 75.78
N LYS A 12 -31.84 -5.88 75.78
CA LYS A 12 -32.96 -5.45 76.62
C LYS A 12 -34.31 -5.37 75.89
N GLY A 13 -34.32 -5.34 74.56
CA GLY A 13 -35.51 -5.24 73.72
C GLY A 13 -36.08 -6.59 73.31
N SER A 14 -36.28 -6.81 71.99
CA SER A 14 -36.86 -8.04 71.41
C SER A 14 -35.93 -9.25 71.52
N GLY A 15 -34.62 -9.04 71.66
CA GLY A 15 -33.58 -10.10 71.57
C GLY A 15 -33.15 -10.43 70.15
N LEU A 16 -33.66 -9.70 69.16
CA LEU A 16 -33.30 -9.87 67.74
C LEU A 16 -31.97 -9.18 67.42
N ASN A 17 -31.18 -9.77 66.58
CA ASN A 17 -29.95 -9.13 66.05
C ASN A 17 -30.32 -8.18 64.92
N ILE A 18 -30.59 -6.87 65.27
CA ILE A 18 -31.02 -5.85 64.33
C ILE A 18 -30.00 -5.66 63.21
N THR A 19 -28.72 -5.65 63.53
CA THR A 19 -27.67 -5.48 62.51
C THR A 19 -27.74 -6.57 61.45
N GLN A 20 -27.86 -7.81 61.86
CA GLN A 20 -27.96 -8.95 60.95
C GLN A 20 -29.27 -8.91 60.13
N ILE A 21 -30.39 -8.52 60.75
CA ILE A 21 -31.67 -8.39 60.03
C ILE A 21 -31.59 -7.29 58.99
N VAL A 22 -31.03 -6.14 59.36
CA VAL A 22 -30.84 -4.99 58.44
C VAL A 22 -29.89 -5.35 57.29
N ASP A 23 -28.75 -6.00 57.59
CA ASP A 23 -27.82 -6.47 56.57
C ASP A 23 -28.48 -7.43 55.57
N SER A 24 -29.25 -8.38 56.06
CA SER A 24 -29.99 -9.33 55.19
C SER A 24 -31.08 -8.64 54.35
N LEU A 25 -31.74 -7.64 54.87
CA LEU A 25 -32.76 -6.87 54.14
C LEU A 25 -32.13 -5.99 53.07
N VAL A 26 -31.01 -5.32 53.38
CA VAL A 26 -30.25 -4.51 52.41
C VAL A 26 -29.73 -5.40 51.30
N GLU A 27 -29.16 -6.56 51.65
CA GLU A 27 -28.66 -7.53 50.68
C GLU A 27 -29.76 -8.04 49.75
N ALA A 28 -30.92 -8.42 50.32
CA ALA A 28 -32.07 -8.88 49.54
C ALA A 28 -32.61 -7.81 48.56
N ASP A 29 -32.51 -6.52 48.93
CA ASP A 29 -32.99 -5.40 48.11
C ASP A 29 -32.00 -5.00 47.00
N THR A 30 -30.70 -5.17 47.23
CA THR A 30 -29.67 -4.66 46.33
C THR A 30 -28.89 -5.74 45.55
N LEU A 31 -28.72 -6.96 46.10
CA LEU A 31 -27.93 -8.03 45.49
C LEU A 31 -28.37 -8.40 44.08
N PRO A 32 -29.69 -8.60 43.80
CA PRO A 32 -30.11 -8.99 42.45
C PRO A 32 -29.74 -8.00 41.38
N LYS A 33 -29.77 -6.70 41.72
CA LYS A 33 -29.38 -5.62 40.79
C LYS A 33 -27.88 -5.53 40.62
N LYS A 34 -27.10 -5.72 41.71
CA LYS A 34 -25.63 -5.77 41.63
C LYS A 34 -25.17 -6.97 40.80
N ASP A 35 -25.75 -8.12 40.98
CA ASP A 35 -25.40 -9.33 40.25
C ASP A 35 -25.66 -9.15 38.75
N MET A 36 -26.82 -8.59 38.36
CA MET A 36 -27.13 -8.28 36.97
C MET A 36 -26.12 -7.30 36.37
N LEU A 37 -25.78 -6.21 37.04
CA LEU A 37 -24.82 -5.24 36.57
C LEU A 37 -23.39 -5.81 36.48
N ASN A 38 -23.00 -6.72 37.40
CA ASN A 38 -21.72 -7.40 37.35
C ASN A 38 -21.64 -8.40 36.18
N GLU A 39 -22.74 -9.08 35.88
CA GLU A 39 -22.87 -9.97 34.72
C GLU A 39 -22.75 -9.14 33.42
N ASP A 40 -23.50 -8.04 33.32
CA ASP A 40 -23.42 -7.11 32.20
C ASP A 40 -21.99 -6.53 32.04
N LYS A 41 -21.34 -6.11 33.14
CA LYS A 41 -19.94 -5.67 33.16
C LYS A 41 -19.01 -6.72 32.57
N THR A 42 -19.12 -7.94 33.04
CA THR A 42 -18.30 -9.07 32.56
C THR A 42 -18.53 -9.34 31.06
N THR A 43 -19.78 -9.28 30.64
CA THR A 43 -20.17 -9.43 29.23
C THR A 43 -19.54 -8.34 28.38
N LYS A 44 -19.65 -7.05 28.77
CA LYS A 44 -19.06 -5.94 28.03
C LYS A 44 -17.53 -6.00 27.98
N GLN A 45 -16.87 -6.42 29.05
CA GLN A 45 -15.43 -6.65 29.06
C GLN A 45 -15.01 -7.77 28.11
N SER A 46 -15.79 -8.85 28.04
CA SER A 46 -15.56 -9.96 27.12
C SER A 46 -15.78 -9.53 25.66
N GLU A 47 -16.83 -8.76 25.38
CA GLU A 47 -17.09 -8.20 24.06
C GLU A 47 -15.91 -7.29 23.61
N ILE A 48 -15.42 -6.37 24.47
CA ILE A 48 -14.28 -5.50 24.17
C ILE A 48 -13.02 -6.31 23.88
N SER A 49 -12.77 -7.37 24.63
CA SER A 49 -11.63 -8.27 24.42
C SER A 49 -11.74 -9.00 23.07
N ALA A 50 -12.93 -9.51 22.76
CA ALA A 50 -13.20 -10.17 21.49
C ALA A 50 -13.01 -9.22 20.30
N PHE A 51 -13.36 -7.93 20.42
CA PHE A 51 -13.05 -6.93 19.40
C PHE A 51 -11.56 -6.74 19.18
N ALA A 52 -10.73 -6.82 20.23
CA ALA A 52 -9.26 -6.75 20.08
C ALA A 52 -8.72 -7.97 19.32
N GLU A 53 -9.25 -9.15 19.55
CA GLU A 53 -8.91 -10.37 18.81
C GLU A 53 -9.33 -10.27 17.34
N VAL A 54 -10.54 -9.76 17.06
CA VAL A 54 -11.01 -9.49 15.69
C VAL A 54 -10.07 -8.53 14.96
N VAL A 55 -9.66 -7.44 15.60
CA VAL A 55 -8.69 -6.48 15.01
C VAL A 55 -7.38 -7.19 14.65
N SER A 56 -6.88 -8.06 15.53
CA SER A 56 -5.66 -8.84 15.28
C SER A 56 -5.83 -9.78 14.08
N GLU A 57 -6.97 -10.51 14.02
CA GLU A 57 -7.26 -11.42 12.91
C GLU A 57 -7.40 -10.69 11.57
N LEU A 58 -8.11 -9.56 11.53
CA LEU A 58 -8.28 -8.78 10.31
C LEU A 58 -6.98 -8.12 9.83
N ASN A 59 -6.11 -7.68 10.75
CA ASN A 59 -4.77 -7.22 10.38
C ASN A 59 -3.92 -8.36 9.81
N SER A 60 -3.97 -9.55 10.40
CA SER A 60 -3.29 -10.74 9.87
C SER A 60 -3.82 -11.09 8.48
N LEU A 61 -5.15 -11.07 8.28
CA LEU A 61 -5.75 -11.28 6.96
C LEU A 61 -5.21 -10.29 5.93
N LYS A 62 -5.16 -8.99 6.27
CA LYS A 62 -4.64 -7.94 5.38
C LYS A 62 -3.19 -8.19 4.97
N ILE A 63 -2.32 -8.55 5.94
CA ILE A 63 -0.91 -8.86 5.68
C ILE A 63 -0.78 -10.07 4.78
N ASP A 64 -1.53 -11.14 5.05
CA ASP A 64 -1.50 -12.37 4.28
C ASP A 64 -1.97 -12.14 2.84
N LEU A 65 -3.05 -11.37 2.63
CA LEU A 65 -3.56 -11.02 1.30
C LEU A 65 -2.54 -10.23 0.48
N THR A 66 -1.90 -9.24 1.08
CA THR A 66 -0.84 -8.45 0.43
C THR A 66 0.35 -9.33 0.07
N THR A 67 0.81 -10.17 0.99
CA THR A 67 1.93 -11.09 0.75
C THR A 67 1.63 -12.08 -0.36
N LEU A 68 0.40 -12.60 -0.44
CA LEU A 68 -0.01 -13.51 -1.50
C LEU A 68 -0.07 -12.84 -2.86
N ALA A 69 -0.56 -11.60 -2.95
CA ALA A 69 -0.56 -10.83 -4.20
C ALA A 69 0.87 -10.60 -4.71
N ASP A 70 1.80 -10.20 -3.82
CA ASP A 70 3.20 -9.96 -4.15
C ASP A 70 4.00 -11.24 -4.46
N SER A 71 3.52 -12.41 -4.06
CA SER A 71 4.20 -13.69 -4.25
C SER A 71 3.92 -14.38 -5.59
N ASN A 72 3.01 -13.83 -6.40
CA ASN A 72 2.73 -14.37 -7.74
C ASN A 72 3.97 -14.24 -8.64
N LYS A 73 4.28 -15.31 -9.37
CA LYS A 73 5.46 -15.38 -10.22
C LYS A 73 5.06 -15.37 -11.68
N TYR A 74 5.74 -14.54 -12.42
CA TYR A 74 5.67 -14.50 -13.87
C TYR A 74 6.97 -15.00 -14.48
N LEU A 75 6.88 -15.69 -15.59
CA LEU A 75 7.98 -16.31 -16.32
C LEU A 75 8.21 -15.53 -17.61
N PRO A 76 9.03 -14.45 -17.56
CA PRO A 76 9.35 -13.70 -18.75
C PRO A 76 10.32 -14.50 -19.65
N THR A 77 10.10 -14.45 -20.95
CA THR A 77 10.90 -15.11 -21.97
C THR A 77 11.20 -14.17 -23.11
N SER A 78 12.39 -14.31 -23.67
CA SER A 78 12.80 -13.63 -24.91
C SER A 78 13.27 -14.66 -25.91
N ALA A 79 12.75 -14.61 -27.13
CA ALA A 79 13.15 -15.51 -28.23
C ALA A 79 14.53 -15.13 -28.81
N ASN A 80 15.15 -14.03 -28.37
CA ASN A 80 16.45 -13.58 -28.87
C ASN A 80 17.34 -13.07 -27.72
N SER A 81 18.59 -13.50 -27.69
CA SER A 81 19.58 -13.11 -26.67
C SER A 81 19.98 -11.61 -26.71
N ALA A 82 19.61 -10.90 -27.78
CA ALA A 82 19.84 -9.43 -27.86
C ALA A 82 19.00 -8.64 -26.83
N VAL A 83 17.96 -9.26 -26.25
CA VAL A 83 17.17 -8.70 -25.17
C VAL A 83 17.04 -9.74 -24.07
N SER A 84 17.45 -9.40 -22.86
CA SER A 84 17.05 -10.14 -21.67
C SER A 84 15.90 -9.38 -20.97
N ILE A 85 14.97 -10.14 -20.40
CA ILE A 85 13.84 -9.61 -19.65
C ILE A 85 13.77 -10.24 -18.27
N SER A 86 13.50 -9.43 -17.28
CA SER A 86 13.34 -9.88 -15.89
C SER A 86 12.16 -9.16 -15.21
N VAL A 87 11.56 -9.81 -14.23
CA VAL A 87 10.56 -9.17 -13.37
C VAL A 87 11.28 -8.19 -12.44
N SER A 88 10.88 -6.95 -12.45
CA SER A 88 11.39 -5.88 -11.57
C SER A 88 10.43 -5.57 -10.40
N ASP A 89 9.14 -5.84 -10.59
CA ASP A 89 8.09 -5.63 -9.59
C ASP A 89 6.95 -6.64 -9.82
N ASN A 90 6.82 -7.61 -8.91
CA ASN A 90 5.78 -8.63 -9.01
C ASN A 90 4.36 -8.08 -8.82
N SER A 91 4.21 -7.00 -8.07
CA SER A 91 2.88 -6.43 -7.77
C SER A 91 2.22 -5.77 -8.99
N THR A 92 3.02 -5.36 -9.97
CA THR A 92 2.58 -4.72 -11.20
C THR A 92 2.82 -5.58 -12.45
N ALA A 93 3.54 -6.69 -12.31
CA ALA A 93 3.80 -7.62 -13.40
C ALA A 93 2.49 -8.32 -13.83
N ASN A 94 2.36 -8.52 -15.14
CA ASN A 94 1.23 -9.22 -15.76
C ASN A 94 1.68 -10.05 -16.96
N SER A 95 0.82 -10.92 -17.45
CA SER A 95 1.05 -11.65 -18.69
C SER A 95 0.98 -10.71 -19.89
N PHE A 96 1.91 -10.86 -20.82
CA PHE A 96 1.92 -10.11 -22.07
C PHE A 96 2.63 -10.92 -23.16
N ASP A 97 2.48 -10.47 -24.39
CA ASP A 97 3.03 -11.10 -25.57
C ASP A 97 3.21 -10.05 -26.67
N SER A 98 4.47 -9.72 -27.04
CA SER A 98 4.80 -8.61 -27.92
C SER A 98 5.94 -8.94 -28.86
N ASP A 99 5.91 -8.34 -30.04
CA ASP A 99 7.00 -8.42 -31.01
C ASP A 99 7.98 -7.25 -30.81
N VAL A 100 9.23 -7.57 -30.47
CA VAL A 100 10.27 -6.58 -30.20
C VAL A 100 11.37 -6.65 -31.26
N ARG A 101 11.85 -5.50 -31.72
CA ARG A 101 13.04 -5.37 -32.57
C ARG A 101 13.97 -4.30 -32.02
N VAL A 102 15.25 -4.60 -31.83
CA VAL A 102 16.25 -3.63 -31.41
C VAL A 102 16.94 -3.06 -32.64
N VAL A 103 16.72 -1.76 -32.90
CA VAL A 103 17.29 -1.04 -34.05
C VAL A 103 18.70 -0.56 -33.75
N SER A 104 18.91 0.05 -32.58
CA SER A 104 20.20 0.52 -32.10
C SER A 104 20.30 0.45 -30.58
N LEU A 105 21.54 0.36 -30.07
CA LEU A 105 21.83 0.47 -28.63
C LEU A 105 22.15 1.92 -28.27
N ALA A 106 21.85 2.29 -27.03
CA ALA A 106 22.36 3.53 -26.45
C ALA A 106 23.88 3.44 -26.31
N SER A 107 24.56 4.51 -26.66
CA SER A 107 26.01 4.62 -26.55
C SER A 107 26.43 5.91 -25.82
N GLN A 108 27.62 5.85 -25.23
CA GLN A 108 28.31 7.00 -24.66
C GLN A 108 29.09 7.74 -25.76
N GLN A 109 29.17 9.03 -25.71
CA GLN A 109 30.21 9.73 -26.48
C GLN A 109 31.57 9.39 -25.88
N THR A 110 32.52 9.08 -26.73
CA THR A 110 33.94 8.92 -26.36
C THR A 110 34.79 9.92 -27.13
N LEU A 111 35.46 10.75 -26.36
CA LEU A 111 36.42 11.74 -26.88
C LEU A 111 37.83 11.31 -26.50
N GLU A 112 38.77 11.41 -27.42
CA GLU A 112 40.20 11.15 -27.20
C GLU A 112 41.03 12.38 -27.55
N PHE A 113 41.89 12.78 -26.64
CA PHE A 113 42.82 13.90 -26.79
C PHE A 113 44.24 13.36 -26.67
N ALA A 114 44.90 13.22 -27.83
CA ALA A 114 46.29 12.76 -27.94
C ALA A 114 47.30 13.92 -27.91
N GLY A 115 46.80 15.17 -27.94
CA GLY A 115 47.63 16.38 -28.03
C GLY A 115 48.12 16.69 -29.44
N SER A 116 48.61 17.91 -29.65
CA SER A 116 49.29 18.32 -30.89
C SER A 116 50.69 17.68 -31.00
N SER A 117 51.29 17.33 -29.88
CA SER A 117 52.44 16.44 -29.72
C SER A 117 52.05 15.36 -28.71
N PRO A 118 52.48 14.10 -28.91
CA PRO A 118 52.12 13.01 -28.01
C PRO A 118 52.50 13.32 -26.56
N PHE A 119 51.57 13.07 -25.63
CA PHE A 119 51.86 13.12 -24.19
C PHE A 119 52.72 11.91 -23.81
N THR A 120 53.90 12.15 -23.24
CA THR A 120 54.87 11.10 -22.89
C THR A 120 54.73 10.58 -21.47
N SER A 121 53.85 11.16 -20.66
CA SER A 121 53.58 10.77 -19.27
C SER A 121 52.16 11.14 -18.86
N PRO A 122 51.52 10.38 -17.94
CA PRO A 122 50.29 10.80 -17.29
C PRO A 122 50.39 12.14 -16.55
N THR A 123 51.62 12.48 -16.10
CA THR A 123 51.96 13.73 -15.41
C THR A 123 52.48 14.80 -16.37
N ALA A 124 52.34 14.61 -17.71
CA ALA A 124 52.70 15.62 -18.69
C ALA A 124 52.00 16.95 -18.40
N SER A 125 52.76 18.04 -18.34
CA SER A 125 52.21 19.36 -18.03
C SER A 125 51.37 19.89 -19.18
N ILE A 126 50.28 20.52 -18.83
CA ILE A 126 49.35 21.20 -19.73
C ILE A 126 49.26 22.69 -19.36
N SER A 127 48.82 23.52 -20.30
CA SER A 127 48.66 24.95 -20.07
C SER A 127 47.53 25.24 -19.08
N SER A 128 47.71 26.28 -18.27
CA SER A 128 46.63 26.79 -17.42
C SER A 128 45.57 27.50 -18.26
N GLY A 129 44.34 27.51 -17.79
CA GLY A 129 43.19 28.12 -18.46
C GLY A 129 41.88 27.50 -18.02
N THR A 130 40.83 27.71 -18.78
CA THR A 130 39.48 27.19 -18.46
C THR A 130 38.89 26.43 -19.65
N LEU A 131 38.42 25.21 -19.39
CA LEU A 131 37.61 24.41 -20.31
C LEU A 131 36.14 24.53 -19.91
N THR A 132 35.27 24.76 -20.88
CA THR A 132 33.83 24.75 -20.71
C THR A 132 33.26 23.49 -21.38
N LEU A 133 32.63 22.61 -20.56
CA LEU A 133 32.00 21.37 -21.02
C LEU A 133 30.49 21.55 -20.95
N THR A 134 29.81 21.46 -22.10
CA THR A 134 28.36 21.60 -22.19
C THR A 134 27.77 20.27 -22.65
N LEU A 135 26.77 19.75 -21.91
CA LEU A 135 26.01 18.55 -22.30
C LEU A 135 24.84 18.94 -23.20
N GLY A 136 24.56 18.08 -24.19
CA GLY A 136 23.50 18.33 -25.15
C GLY A 136 23.44 17.26 -26.23
N SER A 137 22.85 17.60 -27.36
CA SER A 137 22.75 16.73 -28.53
C SER A 137 23.28 17.38 -29.78
N TRP A 138 23.88 16.57 -30.65
CA TRP A 138 24.26 16.98 -32.01
C TRP A 138 23.11 16.65 -32.96
N ASN A 139 22.59 17.65 -33.66
CA ASN A 139 21.50 17.50 -34.63
C ASN A 139 22.02 17.04 -35.99
N SER A 140 21.14 16.60 -36.86
CA SER A 140 21.47 16.16 -38.21
C SER A 140 22.03 17.27 -39.10
N ASP A 141 21.75 18.54 -38.76
CA ASP A 141 22.30 19.74 -39.41
C ASP A 141 23.66 20.16 -38.85
N ASN A 142 24.27 19.35 -37.98
CA ASN A 142 25.52 19.60 -37.26
C ASN A 142 25.44 20.75 -36.25
N SER A 143 24.28 21.23 -35.88
CA SER A 143 24.11 22.15 -34.77
C SER A 143 24.13 21.42 -33.42
N PHE A 144 24.54 22.13 -32.36
CA PHE A 144 24.49 21.59 -30.98
C PHE A 144 23.36 22.24 -30.21
N THR A 145 22.46 21.41 -29.68
CA THR A 145 21.42 21.85 -28.79
C THR A 145 21.77 21.47 -27.35
N ALA A 146 21.94 22.47 -26.48
CA ALA A 146 22.24 22.24 -25.08
C ALA A 146 21.06 21.53 -24.40
N LYS A 147 21.37 20.65 -23.44
CA LYS A 147 20.37 19.93 -22.64
C LYS A 147 19.50 20.92 -21.85
N SER A 148 18.22 20.63 -21.69
CA SER A 148 17.31 21.43 -20.88
C SER A 148 16.87 20.63 -19.62
N PRO A 149 17.05 21.18 -18.39
CA PRO A 149 17.80 22.41 -18.08
C PRO A 149 19.28 22.31 -18.50
N ALA A 150 19.89 23.44 -18.84
CA ALA A 150 21.27 23.50 -19.35
C ALA A 150 22.25 22.94 -18.31
N VAL A 151 23.10 22.02 -18.74
CA VAL A 151 24.17 21.43 -17.93
C VAL A 151 25.51 21.87 -18.53
N THR A 152 26.15 22.83 -17.88
CA THR A 152 27.46 23.37 -18.29
C THR A 152 28.38 23.34 -17.10
N HIS A 153 29.56 22.76 -17.30
CA HIS A 153 30.61 22.66 -16.30
C HIS A 153 31.82 23.49 -16.72
N SER A 154 32.44 24.20 -15.79
CA SER A 154 33.68 24.93 -15.98
C SER A 154 34.81 24.23 -15.24
N VAL A 155 35.82 23.77 -15.97
CA VAL A 155 37.02 23.12 -15.42
C VAL A 155 38.17 24.09 -15.52
N LYS A 156 38.60 24.62 -14.39
CA LYS A 156 39.78 25.48 -14.31
C LYS A 156 41.02 24.61 -14.17
N VAL A 157 41.99 24.85 -15.07
CA VAL A 157 43.34 24.27 -15.01
C VAL A 157 44.28 25.30 -14.43
N ASP A 158 44.89 25.02 -13.29
CA ASP A 158 45.85 25.86 -12.60
C ASP A 158 47.04 25.03 -12.05
N SER A 159 47.91 25.62 -11.26
CA SER A 159 49.09 24.94 -10.72
C SER A 159 48.81 23.66 -9.92
N ASN A 160 47.59 23.45 -9.47
CA ASN A 160 47.25 22.27 -8.65
C ASN A 160 46.81 21.05 -9.51
N ASN A 161 46.39 21.28 -10.76
CA ASN A 161 45.86 20.25 -11.65
C ASN A 161 46.38 20.37 -13.11
N ASN A 162 47.45 21.12 -13.36
CA ASN A 162 48.02 21.35 -14.67
C ASN A 162 48.80 20.15 -15.25
N THR A 163 48.32 18.97 -15.02
CA THR A 163 48.82 17.72 -15.65
C THR A 163 47.69 16.98 -16.31
N LEU A 164 47.99 16.06 -17.22
CA LEU A 164 46.99 15.26 -17.91
C LEU A 164 46.11 14.47 -16.90
N GLN A 165 46.76 13.89 -15.88
CA GLN A 165 46.06 13.17 -14.79
C GLN A 165 45.26 14.11 -13.89
N GLY A 166 45.77 15.32 -13.60
CA GLY A 166 45.07 16.35 -12.83
C GLY A 166 43.81 16.86 -13.55
N LEU A 167 43.91 17.07 -14.87
CA LEU A 167 42.74 17.41 -15.70
C LEU A 167 41.70 16.28 -15.68
N ALA A 168 42.14 15.01 -15.84
CA ALA A 168 41.25 13.86 -15.76
C ALA A 168 40.52 13.78 -14.40
N ALA A 169 41.24 14.01 -13.29
CA ALA A 169 40.66 14.05 -11.95
C ALA A 169 39.60 15.17 -11.79
N SER A 170 39.91 16.37 -12.36
CA SER A 170 39.00 17.50 -12.32
C SER A 170 37.72 17.26 -13.14
N ILE A 171 37.82 16.55 -14.28
CA ILE A 171 36.65 16.15 -15.08
C ILE A 171 35.83 15.05 -14.37
N ASN A 172 36.49 14.10 -13.70
CA ASN A 172 35.80 13.03 -12.93
C ASN A 172 35.00 13.57 -11.75
N ALA A 173 35.27 14.79 -11.28
CA ALA A 173 34.45 15.43 -10.25
C ALA A 173 33.10 15.96 -10.78
N LEU A 174 32.90 15.94 -12.11
CA LEU A 174 31.69 16.43 -12.77
C LEU A 174 30.62 15.30 -12.85
N SER A 175 29.38 15.67 -12.71
CA SER A 175 28.29 14.71 -12.86
C SER A 175 28.07 14.33 -14.33
N GLY A 176 27.90 13.02 -14.60
CA GLY A 176 27.56 12.50 -15.92
C GLY A 176 28.73 12.46 -16.93
N ILE A 177 29.95 12.75 -16.51
CA ILE A 177 31.17 12.72 -17.33
C ILE A 177 32.24 11.92 -16.59
N THR A 178 33.00 11.11 -17.31
CA THR A 178 34.17 10.41 -16.78
C THR A 178 35.39 10.66 -17.63
N ALA A 179 36.58 10.71 -17.03
CA ALA A 179 37.82 10.88 -17.73
C ALA A 179 38.88 9.90 -17.22
N SER A 180 39.73 9.44 -18.15
CA SER A 180 40.85 8.58 -17.83
C SER A 180 42.05 8.92 -18.72
N VAL A 181 43.27 8.68 -18.20
CA VAL A 181 44.49 8.76 -18.99
C VAL A 181 44.87 7.34 -19.40
N LEU A 182 44.87 7.07 -20.71
CA LEU A 182 45.22 5.78 -21.28
C LEU A 182 46.58 5.81 -21.94
N GLN A 183 47.39 4.78 -21.75
CA GLN A 183 48.58 4.55 -22.54
C GLN A 183 48.18 3.89 -23.87
N THR A 184 48.27 4.61 -24.98
CA THR A 184 47.86 4.16 -26.31
C THR A 184 48.95 3.38 -27.03
N SER A 185 50.22 3.67 -26.70
CA SER A 185 51.39 2.91 -27.12
C SER A 185 52.55 3.14 -26.12
N SER A 186 53.69 2.43 -26.28
CA SER A 186 54.82 2.59 -25.37
C SER A 186 55.26 4.05 -25.26
N GLY A 187 55.12 4.64 -24.06
CA GLY A 187 55.46 6.02 -23.77
C GLY A 187 54.54 7.08 -24.38
N VAL A 188 53.34 6.71 -24.90
CA VAL A 188 52.35 7.62 -25.46
C VAL A 188 51.03 7.52 -24.69
N TYR A 189 50.52 8.65 -24.25
CA TYR A 189 49.32 8.76 -23.44
C TYR A 189 48.29 9.67 -24.10
N SER A 190 47.00 9.35 -23.89
CA SER A 190 45.86 10.18 -24.32
C SER A 190 44.90 10.38 -23.13
N LEU A 191 44.29 11.56 -23.07
CA LEU A 191 43.11 11.78 -22.20
C LEU A 191 41.88 11.29 -22.95
N VAL A 192 41.15 10.38 -22.32
CA VAL A 192 39.85 9.88 -22.81
C VAL A 192 38.76 10.42 -21.92
N VAL A 193 37.76 11.08 -22.51
CA VAL A 193 36.57 11.60 -21.81
C VAL A 193 35.35 10.92 -22.37
N LYS A 194 34.47 10.44 -21.48
CA LYS A 194 33.23 9.76 -21.83
C LYS A 194 32.02 10.43 -21.17
N SER A 195 30.95 10.56 -21.92
CA SER A 195 29.66 10.98 -21.38
C SER A 195 28.87 9.84 -20.75
N ALA A 196 27.73 10.12 -20.10
CA ALA A 196 26.69 9.15 -19.90
C ALA A 196 26.10 8.69 -21.26
N MET A 197 25.38 7.56 -21.28
CA MET A 197 24.65 7.08 -22.46
C MET A 197 23.52 8.06 -22.83
N GLY A 198 23.14 8.04 -24.11
CA GLY A 198 22.00 8.78 -24.64
C GLY A 198 22.40 10.01 -25.44
N ALA A 199 21.71 10.27 -26.53
CA ALA A 199 21.99 11.33 -27.50
C ALA A 199 22.05 12.72 -26.87
N SER A 200 21.25 13.00 -25.84
CA SER A 200 21.21 14.27 -25.11
C SER A 200 22.39 14.48 -24.12
N ASN A 201 23.27 13.49 -23.99
CA ASN A 201 24.46 13.56 -23.13
C ASN A 201 25.76 13.73 -23.89
N ALA A 202 25.71 14.08 -25.18
CA ALA A 202 26.90 14.42 -25.92
C ALA A 202 27.58 15.66 -25.30
N ILE A 203 28.92 15.68 -25.34
CA ILE A 203 29.73 16.72 -24.73
C ILE A 203 30.30 17.63 -25.85
N LYS A 204 30.08 18.93 -25.72
CA LYS A 204 30.85 19.94 -26.44
C LYS A 204 31.87 20.55 -25.49
N ILE A 205 33.14 20.55 -25.88
CA ILE A 205 34.22 21.17 -25.10
C ILE A 205 34.76 22.41 -25.85
N SER A 206 34.70 23.55 -25.19
CA SER A 206 35.19 24.83 -25.71
C SER A 206 36.13 25.50 -24.72
N THR A 207 37.01 26.38 -25.24
CA THR A 207 37.90 27.22 -24.43
C THR A 207 38.24 28.49 -25.20
N LEU A 208 38.50 29.55 -24.46
CA LEU A 208 39.08 30.79 -24.99
C LEU A 208 40.62 30.83 -24.83
N ASP A 209 41.17 29.89 -24.06
CA ASP A 209 42.60 29.83 -23.75
C ASP A 209 43.34 29.04 -24.84
N ALA A 210 44.16 29.70 -25.62
CA ALA A 210 44.87 29.10 -26.76
C ALA A 210 45.71 27.86 -26.38
N GLY A 211 46.31 27.84 -25.18
CA GLY A 211 47.09 26.70 -24.67
C GLY A 211 46.28 25.44 -24.39
N LEU A 212 44.95 25.55 -24.32
CA LEU A 212 44.03 24.41 -24.10
C LEU A 212 43.29 24.00 -25.38
N ASN A 213 43.56 24.59 -26.53
CA ASN A 213 42.87 24.29 -27.79
C ASN A 213 42.88 22.79 -28.16
N GLN A 214 43.95 22.07 -27.77
CA GLN A 214 44.10 20.64 -28.04
C GLN A 214 43.03 19.76 -27.30
N PHE A 215 42.29 20.34 -26.32
CA PHE A 215 41.22 19.69 -25.61
C PHE A 215 39.82 20.12 -26.08
N LYS A 216 39.72 20.89 -27.16
CA LYS A 216 38.40 21.19 -27.76
C LYS A 216 37.79 19.94 -28.38
N ALA A 217 36.48 19.81 -28.24
CA ALA A 217 35.69 18.77 -28.89
C ALA A 217 34.43 19.39 -29.49
N ASP A 218 34.35 19.36 -30.80
CA ASP A 218 33.23 19.81 -31.61
C ASP A 218 33.21 18.98 -32.90
N PRO A 219 32.27 18.01 -33.06
CA PRO A 219 32.24 17.17 -34.25
C PRO A 219 32.03 17.90 -35.57
N THR A 220 31.63 19.16 -35.51
CA THR A 220 31.40 20.01 -36.72
C THR A 220 32.59 20.91 -37.08
N ASP A 221 33.51 21.15 -36.15
CA ASP A 221 34.66 22.01 -36.34
C ASP A 221 35.88 21.20 -36.82
N ASN A 222 36.28 21.44 -38.07
CA ASN A 222 37.45 20.81 -38.68
C ASN A 222 38.69 21.74 -38.70
N SER A 223 38.64 22.88 -38.02
CA SER A 223 39.73 23.84 -37.93
C SER A 223 40.84 23.42 -36.96
N GLY A 224 42.07 23.85 -37.20
CA GLY A 224 43.20 23.56 -36.31
C GLY A 224 43.85 22.18 -36.52
N SER A 225 44.88 21.88 -35.70
CA SER A 225 45.61 20.62 -35.70
C SER A 225 46.04 20.27 -34.27
N PRO A 226 45.48 19.26 -33.61
CA PRO A 226 44.35 18.43 -34.09
C PRO A 226 43.04 19.24 -34.19
N SER A 227 42.18 18.85 -35.11
CA SER A 227 40.87 19.49 -35.23
C SER A 227 39.94 19.05 -34.08
N PRO A 228 39.04 19.92 -33.57
CA PRO A 228 38.07 19.57 -32.54
C PRO A 228 37.18 18.38 -32.91
N ARG A 229 36.90 18.18 -34.20
CA ARG A 229 36.17 17.03 -34.74
C ARG A 229 36.90 15.71 -34.52
N SER A 230 38.24 15.69 -34.62
CA SER A 230 39.03 14.47 -34.50
C SER A 230 39.02 13.86 -33.11
N ALA A 231 38.62 14.63 -32.08
CA ALA A 231 38.51 14.14 -30.73
C ALA A 231 37.38 13.08 -30.56
N GLN A 232 36.31 13.16 -31.34
CA GLN A 232 35.19 12.21 -31.21
C GLN A 232 35.53 10.89 -31.86
N LYS A 233 35.60 9.80 -31.05
CA LYS A 233 35.77 8.43 -31.51
C LYS A 233 34.45 7.72 -31.66
N TYR A 234 33.52 7.93 -30.71
CA TYR A 234 32.17 7.40 -30.72
C TYR A 234 31.19 8.51 -30.38
N ALA A 235 30.05 8.55 -31.08
CA ALA A 235 28.99 9.50 -30.80
C ALA A 235 28.06 8.97 -29.70
N ALA A 236 27.48 9.85 -28.91
CA ALA A 236 26.37 9.51 -28.02
C ALA A 236 25.13 9.21 -28.86
N SER A 237 24.40 8.16 -28.51
CA SER A 237 23.13 7.80 -29.14
C SER A 237 22.15 7.21 -28.15
N ASP A 238 20.86 7.33 -28.47
CA ASP A 238 19.80 6.64 -27.75
C ASP A 238 19.68 5.19 -28.25
N ALA A 239 19.21 4.31 -27.38
CA ALA A 239 18.65 3.04 -27.81
C ALA A 239 17.36 3.29 -28.59
N GLU A 240 17.20 2.60 -29.70
CA GLU A 240 15.97 2.61 -30.48
C GLU A 240 15.49 1.17 -30.65
N LEU A 241 14.24 0.91 -30.28
CA LEU A 241 13.59 -0.38 -30.45
C LEU A 241 12.16 -0.17 -30.95
N THR A 242 11.60 -1.20 -31.57
CA THR A 242 10.17 -1.24 -31.88
C THR A 242 9.50 -2.30 -31.05
N VAL A 243 8.32 -1.99 -30.49
CA VAL A 243 7.45 -2.91 -29.79
C VAL A 243 6.12 -2.90 -30.50
N ASP A 244 5.70 -4.03 -31.02
CA ASP A 244 4.47 -4.18 -31.83
C ASP A 244 4.38 -3.14 -32.98
N GLY A 245 5.56 -2.83 -33.59
CA GLY A 245 5.69 -1.85 -34.66
C GLY A 245 5.84 -0.40 -34.20
N VAL A 246 5.67 -0.10 -32.91
CA VAL A 246 5.83 1.25 -32.35
C VAL A 246 7.29 1.51 -32.01
N THR A 247 7.87 2.61 -32.53
CA THR A 247 9.24 3.02 -32.25
C THR A 247 9.35 3.68 -30.88
N ILE A 248 10.27 3.18 -30.07
CA ILE A 248 10.57 3.67 -28.72
C ILE A 248 12.05 4.06 -28.66
N LYS A 249 12.35 5.22 -28.09
CA LYS A 249 13.73 5.67 -27.84
C LYS A 249 13.99 5.81 -26.34
N ARG A 250 15.18 5.38 -25.91
CA ARG A 250 15.63 5.47 -24.51
C ARG A 250 17.09 5.85 -24.42
N THR A 251 17.42 6.62 -23.41
CA THR A 251 18.80 7.09 -23.17
C THR A 251 19.74 6.02 -22.62
N GLY A 252 19.23 4.84 -22.27
CA GLY A 252 19.99 3.70 -21.73
C GLY A 252 19.55 2.38 -22.35
N ASN A 253 20.34 1.33 -22.10
CA ASN A 253 20.08 -0.02 -22.58
C ASN A 253 19.31 -0.89 -21.56
N SER A 254 19.19 -0.44 -20.32
CA SER A 254 18.31 -1.04 -19.30
C SER A 254 17.03 -0.21 -19.20
N ILE A 255 15.88 -0.79 -19.50
CA ILE A 255 14.62 -0.09 -19.72
C ILE A 255 13.54 -0.72 -18.87
N SER A 256 12.98 0.02 -17.93
CA SER A 256 12.02 -0.48 -16.93
C SER A 256 10.57 -0.05 -17.14
N ASN A 257 10.25 0.65 -18.22
CA ASN A 257 8.93 1.28 -18.38
C ASN A 257 8.25 0.99 -19.73
N ILE A 258 8.56 -0.15 -20.35
CA ILE A 258 7.86 -0.63 -21.56
C ILE A 258 6.74 -1.57 -21.15
N PHE A 259 7.05 -2.58 -20.37
CA PHE A 259 6.08 -3.51 -19.80
C PHE A 259 6.01 -3.29 -18.30
N SER A 260 4.80 -3.12 -17.76
CA SER A 260 4.60 -2.89 -16.33
C SER A 260 5.15 -4.04 -15.49
N GLY A 261 5.99 -3.74 -14.50
CA GLY A 261 6.63 -4.74 -13.64
C GLY A 261 7.85 -5.44 -14.23
N TYR A 262 8.32 -5.03 -15.43
CA TYR A 262 9.47 -5.66 -16.09
C TYR A 262 10.58 -4.69 -16.41
N SER A 263 11.81 -5.22 -16.44
CA SER A 263 13.00 -4.57 -16.98
C SER A 263 13.51 -5.33 -18.19
N LEU A 264 13.81 -4.60 -19.26
CA LEU A 264 14.46 -5.09 -20.46
C LEU A 264 15.89 -4.60 -20.50
N ASP A 265 16.85 -5.52 -20.68
CA ASP A 265 18.26 -5.18 -20.91
C ASP A 265 18.64 -5.50 -22.35
N LEU A 266 18.97 -4.46 -23.11
CA LEU A 266 19.39 -4.56 -24.51
C LEU A 266 20.90 -4.84 -24.58
N THR A 267 21.27 -5.97 -25.19
CA THR A 267 22.67 -6.38 -25.33
C THR A 267 23.16 -6.44 -26.78
N GLY A 268 22.24 -6.35 -27.75
CA GLY A 268 22.55 -6.40 -29.17
C GLY A 268 21.44 -5.81 -30.04
N THR A 269 21.74 -5.62 -31.33
CA THR A 269 20.75 -5.20 -32.34
C THR A 269 20.19 -6.41 -33.07
N THR A 270 18.98 -6.30 -33.62
CA THR A 270 18.33 -7.39 -34.36
C THR A 270 17.89 -6.95 -35.75
N THR A 271 17.91 -7.89 -36.71
CA THR A 271 17.52 -7.63 -38.10
C THR A 271 16.00 -7.70 -38.29
N SER A 272 15.31 -8.50 -37.49
CA SER A 272 13.87 -8.73 -37.52
C SER A 272 13.29 -8.65 -36.11
N ALA A 273 11.97 -8.46 -36.02
CA ALA A 273 11.24 -8.59 -34.78
C ALA A 273 11.25 -10.03 -34.27
N PHE A 274 11.19 -10.20 -32.97
CA PHE A 274 11.15 -11.48 -32.27
C PHE A 274 10.23 -11.37 -31.05
N ARG A 275 9.75 -12.50 -30.57
CA ARG A 275 8.81 -12.59 -29.48
C ARG A 275 9.46 -12.32 -28.13
N VAL A 276 8.89 -11.42 -27.37
CA VAL A 276 9.13 -11.23 -25.93
C VAL A 276 7.80 -11.38 -25.23
N SER A 277 7.71 -12.29 -24.27
CA SER A 277 6.45 -12.58 -23.59
C SER A 277 6.67 -12.89 -22.12
N SER A 278 5.63 -12.79 -21.35
CA SER A 278 5.59 -13.30 -19.98
C SER A 278 4.27 -14.01 -19.73
N SER A 279 4.35 -15.14 -19.08
CA SER A 279 3.19 -15.91 -18.64
C SER A 279 3.24 -16.12 -17.12
N LEU A 280 2.06 -16.28 -16.52
CA LEU A 280 1.97 -16.65 -15.12
C LEU A 280 2.57 -18.05 -14.90
N ASP A 281 3.33 -18.23 -13.83
CA ASP A 281 3.76 -19.54 -13.36
C ASP A 281 2.54 -20.27 -12.75
N GLU A 282 1.99 -21.23 -13.50
CA GLU A 282 0.77 -21.94 -13.12
C GLU A 282 0.89 -22.68 -11.79
N ASP A 283 2.07 -23.24 -11.47
CA ASP A 283 2.28 -23.97 -10.22
C ASP A 283 2.31 -23.03 -9.02
N SER A 284 3.01 -21.92 -9.16
CA SER A 284 3.04 -20.86 -8.15
C SER A 284 1.66 -20.24 -7.96
N ALA A 285 0.96 -19.94 -9.05
CA ALA A 285 -0.39 -19.38 -9.04
C ALA A 285 -1.40 -20.29 -8.34
N TYR A 286 -1.36 -21.60 -8.61
CA TYR A 286 -2.22 -22.56 -7.93
C TYR A 286 -1.91 -22.64 -6.43
N ALA A 287 -0.63 -22.73 -6.07
CA ALA A 287 -0.22 -22.78 -4.67
C ALA A 287 -0.66 -21.53 -3.88
N ASN A 288 -0.49 -20.35 -4.46
CA ASN A 288 -0.91 -19.07 -3.85
C ASN A 288 -2.44 -18.98 -3.73
N THR A 289 -3.16 -19.38 -4.77
CA THR A 289 -4.64 -19.38 -4.75
C THR A 289 -5.18 -20.38 -3.72
N LYS A 290 -4.55 -21.54 -3.59
CA LYS A 290 -4.91 -22.51 -2.55
C LYS A 290 -4.68 -21.92 -1.16
N THR A 291 -3.55 -21.27 -0.92
CA THR A 291 -3.26 -20.60 0.35
C THR A 291 -4.27 -19.48 0.64
N LEU A 292 -4.66 -18.71 -0.39
CA LEU A 292 -5.72 -17.71 -0.28
C LEU A 292 -7.05 -18.34 0.15
N VAL A 293 -7.46 -19.44 -0.49
CA VAL A 293 -8.69 -20.17 -0.13
C VAL A 293 -8.64 -20.68 1.30
N ASP A 294 -7.51 -21.26 1.73
CA ASP A 294 -7.31 -21.76 3.08
C ASP A 294 -7.38 -20.58 4.10
N ARG A 295 -6.77 -19.43 3.78
CA ARG A 295 -6.79 -18.23 4.63
C ARG A 295 -8.19 -17.62 4.75
N LEU A 296 -8.92 -17.52 3.65
CA LEU A 296 -10.31 -17.04 3.65
C LEU A 296 -11.23 -17.99 4.44
N ASN A 297 -11.02 -19.29 4.34
CA ASN A 297 -11.76 -20.29 5.13
C ASN A 297 -11.49 -20.14 6.63
N PHE A 298 -10.22 -19.92 7.02
CA PHE A 298 -9.88 -19.66 8.42
C PHE A 298 -10.66 -18.45 8.95
N THR A 299 -10.63 -17.31 8.23
CA THR A 299 -11.36 -16.10 8.63
C THR A 299 -12.89 -16.35 8.69
N ARG A 300 -13.46 -17.09 7.73
CA ARG A 300 -14.88 -17.44 7.72
C ARG A 300 -15.28 -18.29 8.93
N THR A 301 -14.48 -19.29 9.28
CA THR A 301 -14.68 -20.13 10.46
C THR A 301 -14.57 -19.31 11.74
N TYR A 302 -13.53 -18.47 11.86
CA TYR A 302 -13.37 -17.57 13.00
C TYR A 302 -14.60 -16.67 13.21
N PHE A 303 -15.13 -16.06 12.14
CA PHE A 303 -16.37 -15.27 12.25
C PHE A 303 -17.59 -16.13 12.54
N ALA A 304 -17.67 -17.35 12.02
CA ALA A 304 -18.77 -18.25 12.33
C ALA A 304 -18.80 -18.57 13.83
N ASP A 305 -17.65 -18.86 14.43
CA ASP A 305 -17.52 -19.22 15.84
C ASP A 305 -17.90 -18.05 16.78
N ILE A 306 -17.36 -16.84 16.53
CA ILE A 306 -17.64 -15.67 17.39
C ILE A 306 -19.08 -15.13 17.25
N LEU A 307 -19.73 -15.41 16.12
CA LEU A 307 -21.10 -15.00 15.80
C LEU A 307 -22.13 -16.14 15.99
N ASP A 308 -21.71 -17.31 16.44
CA ASP A 308 -22.62 -18.42 16.67
C ASP A 308 -23.66 -18.04 17.76
N LYS A 309 -24.91 -18.23 17.44
CA LYS A 309 -26.00 -17.91 18.38
C LYS A 309 -26.22 -18.97 19.46
N GLY A 310 -25.46 -20.06 19.40
CA GLY A 310 -25.67 -21.24 20.21
C GLY A 310 -26.88 -22.03 19.73
N ALA A 311 -26.75 -23.36 19.73
CA ALA A 311 -27.93 -24.23 19.70
C ALA A 311 -28.57 -24.27 21.10
N GLU A 312 -29.78 -24.84 21.26
CA GLU A 312 -30.51 -24.92 22.54
C GLU A 312 -29.66 -25.45 23.72
N ASP A 313 -28.55 -26.16 23.42
CA ASP A 313 -27.64 -26.77 24.41
C ASP A 313 -26.20 -26.19 24.31
N GLY A 314 -25.94 -25.18 23.49
CA GLY A 314 -24.59 -24.64 23.19
C GLY A 314 -24.32 -23.25 23.77
N THR A 315 -23.03 -22.97 24.05
CA THR A 315 -22.58 -21.63 24.45
C THR A 315 -22.55 -20.74 23.21
N ALA A 316 -23.24 -19.59 23.25
CA ALA A 316 -23.19 -18.62 22.18
C ALA A 316 -21.77 -17.99 22.05
N GLY A 317 -21.40 -17.64 20.84
CA GLY A 317 -20.16 -16.88 20.59
C GLY A 317 -20.19 -15.52 21.27
N THR A 318 -19.03 -15.02 21.64
CA THR A 318 -18.89 -13.77 22.43
C THR A 318 -19.53 -12.56 21.75
N LEU A 319 -19.60 -12.52 20.41
CA LEU A 319 -20.20 -11.45 19.61
C LEU A 319 -21.45 -11.89 18.84
N ALA A 320 -22.12 -12.94 19.29
CA ALA A 320 -23.27 -13.58 18.64
C ALA A 320 -24.40 -12.60 18.24
N HIS A 321 -24.57 -11.54 19.02
CA HIS A 321 -25.62 -10.54 18.82
C HIS A 321 -25.09 -9.18 18.34
N ASP A 322 -23.80 -9.07 18.02
CA ASP A 322 -23.21 -7.82 17.57
C ASP A 322 -23.51 -7.55 16.08
N PRO A 323 -24.28 -6.46 15.78
CA PRO A 323 -24.70 -6.17 14.41
C PRO A 323 -23.54 -5.69 13.52
N VAL A 324 -22.51 -5.06 14.11
CA VAL A 324 -21.35 -4.56 13.38
C VAL A 324 -20.51 -5.73 12.90
N MET A 325 -20.24 -6.71 13.78
CA MET A 325 -19.50 -7.92 13.41
C MET A 325 -20.26 -8.76 12.37
N ALA A 326 -21.56 -8.89 12.51
CA ALA A 326 -22.39 -9.58 11.51
C ALA A 326 -22.34 -8.89 10.13
N ALA A 327 -22.34 -7.55 10.10
CA ALA A 327 -22.21 -6.78 8.86
C ALA A 327 -20.81 -6.95 8.23
N ILE A 328 -19.74 -6.93 9.02
CA ILE A 328 -18.35 -7.15 8.56
C ILE A 328 -18.22 -8.56 7.96
N ALA A 329 -18.64 -9.60 8.67
CA ALA A 329 -18.58 -10.97 8.17
C ALA A 329 -19.35 -11.13 6.85
N LYS A 330 -20.54 -10.52 6.75
CA LYS A 330 -21.35 -10.51 5.52
C LYS A 330 -20.64 -9.81 4.37
N LYS A 331 -19.99 -8.67 4.64
CA LYS A 331 -19.27 -7.90 3.61
C LYS A 331 -18.05 -8.66 3.11
N ILE A 332 -17.24 -9.25 4.00
CA ILE A 332 -16.10 -10.11 3.64
C ILE A 332 -16.56 -11.25 2.73
N ARG A 333 -17.67 -11.91 3.09
CA ARG A 333 -18.24 -12.96 2.24
C ARG A 333 -18.69 -12.42 0.89
N SER A 334 -19.35 -11.27 0.85
CA SER A 334 -19.86 -10.67 -0.40
C SER A 334 -18.72 -10.25 -1.37
N ILE A 335 -17.56 -9.85 -0.85
CA ILE A 335 -16.38 -9.53 -1.68
C ILE A 335 -15.84 -10.80 -2.35
N THR A 336 -15.82 -11.92 -1.63
CA THR A 336 -15.27 -13.18 -2.15
C THR A 336 -16.26 -13.98 -3.01
N GLU A 337 -17.56 -13.70 -2.96
CA GLU A 337 -18.61 -14.40 -3.73
C GLU A 337 -19.21 -13.52 -4.82
N GLY A 338 -18.91 -12.21 -4.77
CA GLY A 338 -19.44 -11.21 -5.68
C GLY A 338 -18.77 -11.20 -7.06
N GLN A 339 -19.33 -10.39 -7.93
CA GLN A 339 -18.73 -10.09 -9.22
C GLN A 339 -17.54 -9.14 -9.05
N ILE A 340 -16.50 -9.38 -9.82
CA ILE A 340 -15.30 -8.53 -9.94
C ILE A 340 -15.39 -7.86 -11.31
N ILE A 341 -15.42 -6.53 -11.35
CA ILE A 341 -15.67 -5.73 -12.55
C ILE A 341 -14.40 -5.04 -13.04
N GLY A 342 -14.40 -4.62 -14.32
CA GLY A 342 -13.31 -3.84 -14.91
C GLY A 342 -12.15 -4.69 -15.48
N PHE A 343 -12.30 -6.00 -15.58
CA PHE A 343 -11.36 -6.91 -16.25
C PHE A 343 -11.88 -7.35 -17.62
N GLY A 344 -12.19 -6.38 -18.47
CA GLY A 344 -12.80 -6.57 -19.79
C GLY A 344 -14.30 -6.30 -19.79
N ALA A 345 -14.98 -6.68 -20.89
CA ALA A 345 -16.39 -6.40 -21.11
C ALA A 345 -17.33 -7.18 -20.16
N ASN A 346 -16.88 -8.33 -19.65
CA ASN A 346 -17.66 -9.20 -18.76
C ASN A 346 -17.12 -9.14 -17.34
N SER A 347 -18.02 -9.22 -16.36
CA SER A 347 -17.62 -9.39 -14.95
C SER A 347 -16.96 -10.74 -14.73
N LYS A 348 -15.99 -10.80 -13.82
CA LYS A 348 -15.30 -12.02 -13.41
C LYS A 348 -15.83 -12.52 -12.06
N TYR A 349 -15.64 -13.82 -11.82
CA TYR A 349 -16.02 -14.47 -10.56
C TYR A 349 -14.93 -15.47 -10.14
N MET A 350 -14.74 -15.67 -8.84
CA MET A 350 -13.84 -16.71 -8.33
C MET A 350 -14.22 -18.12 -8.85
N SER A 351 -15.50 -18.34 -9.14
CA SER A 351 -15.97 -19.61 -9.71
C SER A 351 -15.40 -19.93 -11.09
N GLU A 352 -15.02 -18.92 -11.87
CA GLU A 352 -14.37 -19.10 -13.19
C GLU A 352 -12.97 -19.70 -13.05
N LEU A 353 -12.30 -19.47 -11.92
CA LEU A 353 -11.05 -20.12 -11.54
C LEU A 353 -11.24 -21.45 -10.78
N GLY A 354 -12.43 -22.05 -10.86
CA GLY A 354 -12.73 -23.32 -10.19
C GLY A 354 -12.80 -23.23 -8.67
N ILE A 355 -12.97 -22.01 -8.10
CA ILE A 355 -13.17 -21.79 -6.67
C ILE A 355 -14.68 -21.75 -6.40
N SER A 356 -15.19 -22.70 -5.63
CA SER A 356 -16.62 -22.81 -5.34
C SER A 356 -16.90 -22.76 -3.84
N THR A 357 -18.07 -22.21 -3.48
CA THR A 357 -18.55 -22.21 -2.09
C THR A 357 -19.32 -23.49 -1.82
N LYS A 358 -18.95 -24.21 -0.77
CA LYS A 358 -19.64 -25.41 -0.29
C LYS A 358 -20.88 -25.04 0.51
N ARG A 359 -21.70 -26.06 0.82
CA ARG A 359 -22.94 -25.89 1.60
C ARG A 359 -22.68 -25.37 3.03
N ASP A 360 -21.53 -25.68 3.62
CA ASP A 360 -21.10 -25.21 4.93
C ASP A 360 -20.55 -23.77 4.91
N GLY A 361 -20.52 -23.14 3.72
CA GLY A 361 -20.00 -21.78 3.52
C GLY A 361 -18.50 -21.71 3.31
N THR A 362 -17.76 -22.82 3.36
CA THR A 362 -16.34 -22.85 3.06
C THR A 362 -16.07 -22.81 1.55
N LEU A 363 -14.91 -22.29 1.17
CA LEU A 363 -14.43 -22.29 -0.21
C LEU A 363 -13.65 -23.58 -0.51
N SER A 364 -13.70 -24.03 -1.76
CA SER A 364 -12.84 -25.10 -2.26
C SER A 364 -12.34 -24.77 -3.65
N ILE A 365 -11.12 -25.17 -3.98
CA ILE A 365 -10.51 -24.99 -5.30
C ILE A 365 -10.37 -26.34 -5.98
N ASN A 366 -10.72 -26.40 -7.28
CA ASN A 366 -10.44 -27.54 -8.15
C ASN A 366 -9.23 -27.22 -9.02
N GLU A 367 -8.12 -27.96 -8.85
CA GLU A 367 -6.85 -27.71 -9.54
C GLU A 367 -6.97 -27.76 -11.06
N LYS A 368 -7.68 -28.78 -11.60
CA LYS A 368 -7.83 -28.91 -13.05
C LYS A 368 -8.59 -27.72 -13.65
N SER A 369 -9.70 -27.35 -13.06
CA SER A 369 -10.50 -26.21 -13.49
C SER A 369 -9.71 -24.90 -13.39
N PHE A 370 -8.91 -24.73 -12.34
CA PHE A 370 -8.05 -23.57 -12.14
C PHE A 370 -7.01 -23.46 -13.27
N ARG A 371 -6.26 -24.53 -13.54
CA ARG A 371 -5.24 -24.53 -14.60
C ARG A 371 -5.85 -24.31 -15.99
N ASP A 372 -6.99 -24.94 -16.27
CA ASP A 372 -7.71 -24.75 -17.53
C ASP A 372 -8.18 -23.29 -17.69
N ALA A 373 -8.64 -22.65 -16.60
CA ALA A 373 -9.09 -21.27 -16.61
C ALA A 373 -7.94 -20.29 -16.92
N ILE A 374 -6.80 -20.42 -16.25
CA ILE A 374 -5.62 -19.56 -16.49
C ILE A 374 -5.12 -19.68 -17.93
N LYS A 375 -5.09 -20.90 -18.49
CA LYS A 375 -4.67 -21.13 -19.88
C LYS A 375 -5.58 -20.46 -20.89
N ASN A 376 -6.88 -20.45 -20.61
CA ASN A 376 -7.89 -19.88 -21.51
C ASN A 376 -8.00 -18.36 -21.35
N ASP A 377 -7.89 -17.84 -20.12
CA ASP A 377 -8.05 -16.43 -19.80
C ASP A 377 -7.32 -16.06 -18.50
N SER A 378 -6.11 -15.54 -18.63
CA SER A 378 -5.30 -15.09 -17.49
C SER A 378 -5.92 -13.90 -16.73
N SER A 379 -6.79 -13.12 -17.39
CA SER A 379 -7.44 -11.96 -16.75
C SER A 379 -8.34 -12.34 -15.58
N SER A 380 -8.82 -13.60 -15.54
CA SER A 380 -9.57 -14.13 -14.40
C SER A 380 -8.68 -14.28 -13.15
N PHE A 381 -7.40 -14.63 -13.33
CA PHE A 381 -6.43 -14.65 -12.24
C PHE A 381 -6.10 -13.24 -11.76
N ASP A 382 -5.85 -12.31 -12.68
CA ASP A 382 -5.58 -10.91 -12.36
C ASP A 382 -6.76 -10.30 -11.58
N ALA A 383 -8.01 -10.64 -11.92
CA ALA A 383 -9.18 -10.21 -11.18
C ALA A 383 -9.17 -10.61 -9.69
N ILE A 384 -8.45 -11.65 -9.31
CA ILE A 384 -8.31 -12.02 -7.89
C ILE A 384 -7.16 -11.28 -7.22
N PHE A 385 -5.99 -11.18 -7.86
CA PHE A 385 -4.76 -10.73 -7.22
C PHE A 385 -4.27 -9.36 -7.65
N ASN A 386 -4.49 -8.95 -8.92
CA ASN A 386 -3.78 -7.82 -9.54
C ASN A 386 -4.77 -6.82 -10.14
N SER A 387 -4.93 -5.66 -9.53
CA SER A 387 -5.69 -4.57 -10.15
C SER A 387 -5.00 -4.10 -11.42
N SER A 388 -5.77 -3.84 -12.48
CA SER A 388 -5.23 -3.47 -13.78
C SER A 388 -6.05 -2.38 -14.46
N VAL A 389 -5.41 -1.66 -15.40
CA VAL A 389 -6.09 -0.74 -16.31
C VAL A 389 -5.78 -1.19 -17.73
N THR A 390 -6.81 -1.56 -18.48
CA THR A 390 -6.69 -2.10 -19.84
C THR A 390 -7.64 -1.39 -20.79
N SER A 391 -7.51 -1.66 -22.09
CA SER A 391 -8.43 -1.12 -23.12
C SER A 391 -8.77 -2.21 -24.14
N ASP A 392 -9.93 -2.08 -24.76
CA ASP A 392 -10.31 -2.85 -25.95
C ASP A 392 -9.53 -2.42 -27.21
N ASN A 393 -8.69 -1.39 -27.12
CA ASN A 393 -7.88 -0.88 -28.21
C ASN A 393 -6.40 -0.89 -27.86
N ALA A 394 -5.62 -1.77 -28.51
CA ALA A 394 -4.19 -1.93 -28.27
C ALA A 394 -3.34 -0.69 -28.58
N ASN A 395 -3.85 0.29 -29.35
CA ASN A 395 -3.14 1.53 -29.60
C ASN A 395 -3.24 2.56 -28.48
N LEU A 396 -3.91 2.26 -27.37
CA LEU A 396 -3.92 3.07 -26.17
C LEU A 396 -2.97 2.47 -25.13
N VAL A 397 -1.83 3.11 -24.90
CA VAL A 397 -0.96 2.80 -23.75
C VAL A 397 -1.53 3.48 -22.53
N LEU A 398 -1.82 2.70 -21.50
CA LEU A 398 -2.50 3.14 -20.30
C LEU A 398 -1.57 3.05 -19.08
N ASN A 399 -1.57 4.11 -18.27
CA ASN A 399 -0.88 4.14 -16.99
C ASN A 399 -1.79 4.70 -15.91
N LYS A 400 -1.72 4.16 -14.70
CA LYS A 400 -2.42 4.65 -13.52
C LYS A 400 -1.44 5.45 -12.64
N ASN A 401 -1.87 6.62 -12.16
CA ASN A 401 -1.10 7.34 -11.15
C ASN A 401 -1.17 6.58 -9.82
N LEU A 402 -0.03 6.38 -9.16
CA LEU A 402 0.10 5.66 -7.89
C LEU A 402 -0.73 6.27 -6.75
N PHE A 403 -1.04 7.57 -6.83
CA PHE A 403 -1.78 8.30 -5.78
C PHE A 403 -3.27 8.47 -6.09
N SER A 404 -3.80 7.78 -7.10
CA SER A 404 -5.20 7.87 -7.48
C SER A 404 -5.89 6.51 -7.41
N SER A 405 -7.17 6.54 -7.09
CA SER A 405 -8.03 5.36 -7.04
C SER A 405 -9.23 5.60 -7.97
N PRO A 406 -9.06 5.37 -9.29
CA PRO A 406 -10.18 5.45 -10.22
C PRO A 406 -11.23 4.41 -9.86
N THR A 407 -12.50 4.72 -10.12
CA THR A 407 -13.62 3.81 -9.86
C THR A 407 -13.52 2.58 -10.76
N ALA A 408 -13.65 1.38 -10.20
CA ALA A 408 -13.65 0.14 -10.97
C ALA A 408 -14.84 0.07 -11.93
N GLY A 409 -14.59 -0.39 -13.16
CA GLY A 409 -15.62 -0.52 -14.18
C GLY A 409 -15.13 -0.22 -15.59
N SER A 410 -16.10 0.02 -16.50
CA SER A 410 -15.86 0.35 -17.89
C SER A 410 -16.06 1.84 -18.13
N HIS A 411 -15.07 2.51 -18.69
CA HIS A 411 -15.08 3.95 -18.95
C HIS A 411 -14.90 4.22 -20.44
N ALA A 412 -15.86 4.94 -21.02
CA ALA A 412 -15.80 5.31 -22.43
C ALA A 412 -14.72 6.38 -22.65
N TYR A 413 -13.77 6.08 -23.54
CA TYR A 413 -12.81 7.03 -24.08
C TYR A 413 -13.31 7.57 -25.40
N SER A 414 -13.21 8.89 -25.62
CA SER A 414 -13.43 9.47 -26.94
C SER A 414 -12.42 10.60 -27.21
N TYR A 415 -12.07 10.75 -28.49
CA TYR A 415 -11.20 11.82 -28.97
C TYR A 415 -11.84 12.52 -30.15
N SER A 416 -11.87 13.84 -30.10
CA SER A 416 -12.37 14.70 -31.18
C SER A 416 -11.18 15.32 -31.93
N ALA A 417 -10.97 14.91 -33.17
CA ALA A 417 -9.94 15.48 -34.03
C ALA A 417 -10.19 16.98 -34.35
N ALA A 418 -11.45 17.41 -34.34
CA ALA A 418 -11.81 18.80 -34.63
C ALA A 418 -11.41 19.76 -33.49
N SER A 419 -11.45 19.31 -32.23
CA SER A 419 -11.10 20.11 -31.06
C SER A 419 -9.72 19.76 -30.48
N GLY A 420 -9.12 18.63 -30.89
CA GLY A 420 -7.89 18.10 -30.27
C GLY A 420 -8.07 17.59 -28.85
N LYS A 421 -9.31 17.39 -28.38
CA LYS A 421 -9.64 17.05 -27.01
C LYS A 421 -10.02 15.58 -26.86
N ALA A 422 -9.57 14.98 -25.76
CA ALA A 422 -10.00 13.65 -25.34
C ALA A 422 -10.91 13.76 -24.12
N THR A 423 -11.83 12.80 -23.99
CA THR A 423 -12.66 12.61 -22.78
C THR A 423 -12.54 11.18 -22.29
N LEU A 424 -12.62 10.98 -20.98
CA LEU A 424 -12.72 9.66 -20.35
C LEU A 424 -13.83 9.70 -19.30
N ALA A 425 -14.73 8.71 -19.34
CA ALA A 425 -15.94 8.70 -18.50
C ALA A 425 -16.79 9.99 -18.63
N GLY A 426 -16.81 10.59 -19.83
CA GLY A 426 -17.51 11.85 -20.10
C GLY A 426 -16.83 13.12 -19.60
N VAL A 427 -15.66 13.02 -18.95
CA VAL A 427 -14.90 14.16 -18.42
C VAL A 427 -13.75 14.49 -19.37
N GLU A 428 -13.56 15.78 -19.67
CA GLU A 428 -12.44 16.25 -20.52
C GLU A 428 -11.10 15.99 -19.82
N MET A 429 -10.14 15.41 -20.54
CA MET A 429 -8.80 15.11 -20.07
C MET A 429 -7.85 16.28 -20.33
N SER A 430 -6.91 16.49 -19.41
CA SER A 430 -5.80 17.41 -19.65
C SER A 430 -4.80 16.76 -20.61
N SER A 431 -4.28 17.52 -21.57
CA SER A 431 -3.27 17.02 -22.51
C SER A 431 -1.90 17.62 -22.24
N GLY A 432 -0.86 16.87 -22.54
CA GLY A 432 0.53 17.30 -22.51
C GLY A 432 1.35 16.54 -23.55
N THR A 433 2.63 16.88 -23.67
CA THR A 433 3.57 16.17 -24.53
C THR A 433 4.64 15.51 -23.66
N ASP A 434 4.83 14.22 -23.83
CA ASP A 434 5.93 13.49 -23.21
C ASP A 434 7.25 13.96 -23.85
N LEU A 435 8.11 14.57 -23.05
CA LEU A 435 9.37 15.15 -23.52
C LEU A 435 10.38 14.11 -24.01
N THR A 436 10.20 12.83 -23.63
CA THR A 436 11.09 11.74 -24.02
C THR A 436 10.67 11.13 -25.34
N THR A 437 9.36 10.92 -25.53
CA THR A 437 8.81 10.26 -26.72
C THR A 437 8.26 11.22 -27.75
N GLY A 438 7.99 12.49 -27.38
CA GLY A 438 7.30 13.48 -28.22
C GLY A 438 5.83 13.18 -28.45
N LEU A 439 5.28 12.12 -27.83
CA LEU A 439 3.88 11.73 -27.97
C LEU A 439 2.97 12.58 -27.09
N THR A 440 1.77 12.85 -27.57
CA THR A 440 0.74 13.50 -26.75
C THR A 440 0.17 12.49 -25.78
N TYR A 441 0.10 12.85 -24.49
CA TYR A 441 -0.63 12.10 -23.48
C TYR A 441 -1.87 12.87 -23.02
N TYR A 442 -2.85 12.13 -22.52
CA TYR A 442 -4.06 12.66 -21.92
C TYR A 442 -4.18 12.14 -20.48
N SER A 443 -4.45 13.05 -19.54
CA SER A 443 -4.58 12.72 -18.10
C SER A 443 -5.99 13.04 -17.62
N ALA A 444 -6.65 12.06 -17.00
CA ALA A 444 -7.90 12.29 -16.29
C ALA A 444 -7.62 12.92 -14.93
N THR A 445 -7.97 14.19 -14.77
CA THR A 445 -7.67 14.97 -13.55
C THR A 445 -8.85 15.05 -12.59
N SER A 446 -10.02 14.52 -12.97
CA SER A 446 -11.24 14.49 -12.17
C SER A 446 -12.21 13.40 -12.64
N GLY A 447 -13.27 13.17 -11.87
CA GLY A 447 -14.30 12.16 -12.15
C GLY A 447 -13.86 10.73 -11.84
N ASP A 448 -14.69 9.75 -12.25
CA ASP A 448 -14.53 8.33 -11.92
C ASP A 448 -13.22 7.71 -12.46
N ALA A 449 -12.64 8.30 -13.49
CA ALA A 449 -11.39 7.83 -14.09
C ALA A 449 -10.16 8.66 -13.65
N MET A 450 -10.27 9.44 -12.58
CA MET A 450 -9.18 10.32 -12.11
C MET A 450 -7.88 9.55 -11.90
N GLY A 451 -6.78 10.08 -12.48
CA GLY A 451 -5.44 9.51 -12.37
C GLY A 451 -5.07 8.52 -13.48
N ILE A 452 -5.97 8.26 -14.43
CA ILE A 452 -5.63 7.48 -15.61
C ILE A 452 -4.96 8.38 -16.64
N ASN A 453 -3.80 7.93 -17.13
CA ASN A 453 -3.06 8.55 -18.22
C ASN A 453 -3.15 7.66 -19.45
N ILE A 454 -3.43 8.26 -20.59
CA ILE A 454 -3.57 7.60 -21.89
C ILE A 454 -2.57 8.19 -22.87
N ILE A 455 -1.74 7.35 -23.49
CA ILE A 455 -0.83 7.73 -24.57
C ILE A 455 -1.28 6.99 -25.83
N PRO A 456 -2.04 7.64 -26.72
CA PRO A 456 -2.42 7.03 -27.99
C PRO A 456 -1.20 6.88 -28.91
N GLN A 457 -0.99 5.69 -29.44
CA GLN A 457 0.08 5.41 -30.40
C GLN A 457 -0.31 5.78 -31.82
N THR A 458 -1.62 5.83 -32.08
CA THR A 458 -2.24 6.29 -33.31
C THR A 458 -3.48 7.10 -32.96
N THR A 459 -4.14 7.74 -33.93
CA THR A 459 -5.41 8.41 -33.69
C THR A 459 -6.51 7.40 -33.39
N VAL A 460 -6.89 7.31 -32.11
CA VAL A 460 -8.01 6.48 -31.63
C VAL A 460 -9.16 7.41 -31.28
N THR A 461 -10.29 7.31 -32.03
CA THR A 461 -11.45 8.20 -31.83
C THR A 461 -12.40 7.71 -30.74
N SER A 462 -12.43 6.42 -30.48
CA SER A 462 -13.24 5.81 -29.40
C SER A 462 -12.63 4.50 -28.94
N ALA A 463 -12.73 4.21 -27.65
CA ALA A 463 -12.35 2.95 -27.03
C ALA A 463 -13.05 2.81 -25.68
N THR A 464 -13.03 1.61 -25.11
CA THR A 464 -13.42 1.36 -23.73
C THR A 464 -12.17 1.14 -22.89
N VAL A 465 -12.04 1.90 -21.82
CA VAL A 465 -11.00 1.70 -20.79
C VAL A 465 -11.63 0.93 -19.64
N TYR A 466 -11.03 -0.18 -19.27
CA TYR A 466 -11.43 -1.03 -18.17
C TYR A 466 -10.52 -0.77 -16.97
N VAL A 467 -11.12 -0.40 -15.85
CA VAL A 467 -10.44 -0.24 -14.56
C VAL A 467 -10.85 -1.40 -13.69
N GLY A 468 -9.95 -2.37 -13.55
CA GLY A 468 -10.13 -3.54 -12.71
C GLY A 468 -9.59 -3.30 -11.30
N GLU A 469 -10.44 -3.48 -10.29
CA GLU A 469 -10.03 -3.60 -8.90
C GLU A 469 -10.08 -5.07 -8.50
N SER A 470 -8.92 -5.65 -8.13
CA SER A 470 -8.84 -7.06 -7.77
C SER A 470 -9.64 -7.36 -6.49
N MET A 471 -10.04 -8.62 -6.32
CA MET A 471 -10.71 -9.07 -5.10
C MET A 471 -9.84 -8.80 -3.85
N VAL A 472 -8.52 -9.03 -3.96
CA VAL A 472 -7.56 -8.78 -2.87
C VAL A 472 -7.48 -7.29 -2.55
N ASP A 473 -7.40 -6.41 -3.56
CA ASP A 473 -7.36 -4.95 -3.31
C ASP A 473 -8.68 -4.42 -2.75
N SER A 474 -9.81 -4.91 -3.27
CA SER A 474 -11.13 -4.57 -2.72
C SER A 474 -11.28 -5.04 -1.27
N MET A 475 -10.76 -6.22 -0.92
CA MET A 475 -10.72 -6.71 0.46
C MET A 475 -9.81 -5.83 1.32
N ASN A 476 -8.59 -5.52 0.87
CA ASN A 476 -7.65 -4.67 1.59
C ASN A 476 -8.21 -3.26 1.83
N SER A 477 -8.82 -2.66 0.82
CA SER A 477 -9.49 -1.35 0.92
C SER A 477 -10.60 -1.37 1.96
N TYR A 478 -11.42 -2.43 1.97
CA TYR A 478 -12.46 -2.60 2.99
C TYR A 478 -11.87 -2.79 4.40
N LEU A 479 -10.84 -3.63 4.54
CA LEU A 479 -10.15 -3.84 5.82
C LEU A 479 -9.53 -2.55 6.35
N GLU A 480 -8.90 -1.74 5.49
CA GLU A 480 -8.37 -0.42 5.87
C GLU A 480 -9.46 0.51 6.40
N GLN A 481 -10.61 0.54 5.73
CA GLN A 481 -11.74 1.36 6.14
C GLN A 481 -12.25 0.99 7.54
N ILE A 482 -12.47 -0.31 7.81
CA ILE A 482 -13.05 -0.76 9.08
C ILE A 482 -12.05 -0.75 10.25
N LEU A 483 -10.74 -0.90 9.96
CA LEU A 483 -9.65 -0.86 10.95
C LEU A 483 -9.15 0.56 11.23
N ALA A 484 -9.57 1.55 10.45
CA ALA A 484 -9.18 2.95 10.69
C ALA A 484 -9.63 3.43 12.08
N SER A 485 -8.93 4.42 12.64
CA SER A 485 -9.28 5.03 13.94
C SER A 485 -10.70 5.62 14.01
N SER A 486 -11.29 5.93 12.86
CA SER A 486 -12.69 6.34 12.70
C SER A 486 -13.58 5.23 12.11
N GLY A 487 -13.07 4.02 11.98
CA GLY A 487 -13.75 2.88 11.39
C GLY A 487 -14.87 2.31 12.26
N ASP A 488 -15.64 1.38 11.69
CA ASP A 488 -16.80 0.79 12.36
C ASP A 488 -16.43 0.04 13.64
N ILE A 489 -15.30 -0.66 13.64
CA ILE A 489 -14.81 -1.43 14.79
C ILE A 489 -14.47 -0.49 15.95
N GLU A 490 -13.72 0.57 15.70
CA GLU A 490 -13.32 1.51 16.78
C GLU A 490 -14.52 2.28 17.32
N ARG A 491 -15.48 2.65 16.47
CA ARG A 491 -16.75 3.25 16.90
C ARG A 491 -17.55 2.31 17.82
N ARG A 492 -17.65 1.02 17.46
CA ARG A 492 -18.35 0.04 18.27
C ARG A 492 -17.66 -0.21 19.61
N LYS A 493 -16.33 -0.38 19.59
CA LYS A 493 -15.51 -0.54 20.80
C LYS A 493 -15.63 0.69 21.74
N SER A 494 -15.61 1.90 21.18
CA SER A 494 -15.84 3.13 21.96
C SER A 494 -17.26 3.19 22.57
N SER A 495 -18.26 2.65 21.86
CA SER A 495 -19.63 2.52 22.44
C SER A 495 -19.64 1.55 23.61
N LEU A 496 -19.06 0.34 23.46
CA LEU A 496 -18.97 -0.64 24.53
C LEU A 496 -18.18 -0.13 25.75
N SER A 497 -17.14 0.67 25.53
CA SER A 497 -16.39 1.28 26.63
C SER A 497 -17.21 2.33 27.39
N ARG A 498 -18.11 3.05 26.72
CA ARG A 498 -19.05 3.96 27.39
C ARG A 498 -20.09 3.18 28.19
N ASP A 499 -20.70 2.15 27.57
CA ASP A 499 -21.66 1.27 28.26
C ASP A 499 -21.03 0.68 29.54
N LEU A 500 -19.74 0.29 29.47
CA LEU A 500 -18.99 -0.22 30.63
C LEU A 500 -18.82 0.85 31.72
N THR A 501 -18.51 2.10 31.35
CA THR A 501 -18.40 3.21 32.28
C THR A 501 -19.72 3.53 32.94
N ASP A 502 -20.83 3.47 32.19
CA ASP A 502 -22.18 3.69 32.72
C ASP A 502 -22.56 2.59 33.74
N ILE A 503 -22.25 1.30 33.45
CA ILE A 503 -22.45 0.19 34.38
C ILE A 503 -21.62 0.38 35.66
N GLU A 504 -20.35 0.83 35.56
CA GLU A 504 -19.50 1.11 36.71
C GLU A 504 -20.06 2.24 37.56
N THR A 505 -20.62 3.26 36.93
CA THR A 505 -21.30 4.36 37.63
C THR A 505 -22.56 3.86 38.34
N ASP A 506 -23.37 3.06 37.67
CA ASP A 506 -24.58 2.46 38.27
C ASP A 506 -24.24 1.55 39.47
N LEU A 507 -23.12 0.82 39.44
CA LEU A 507 -22.65 0.04 40.59
C LEU A 507 -22.27 0.93 41.78
N LEU A 508 -21.58 2.05 41.53
CA LEU A 508 -21.26 3.03 42.58
C LEU A 508 -22.52 3.66 43.16
N ASP A 509 -23.50 4.00 42.32
CA ASP A 509 -24.80 4.53 42.76
C ASP A 509 -25.59 3.55 43.65
N ILE A 510 -25.47 2.25 43.40
CA ILE A 510 -26.08 1.22 44.26
C ILE A 510 -25.34 1.17 45.59
N ASP A 511 -23.99 1.25 45.60
CA ASP A 511 -23.23 1.23 46.86
C ASP A 511 -23.62 2.43 47.76
N ASP A 512 -23.78 3.62 47.18
CA ASP A 512 -24.27 4.80 47.89
C ASP A 512 -25.71 4.59 48.44
N LYS A 513 -26.57 3.96 47.63
CA LYS A 513 -27.96 3.64 48.08
C LYS A 513 -27.98 2.58 49.18
N VAL A 514 -27.06 1.60 49.16
CA VAL A 514 -26.91 0.59 50.23
C VAL A 514 -26.76 1.25 51.59
N ASP A 515 -25.87 2.26 51.68
CA ASP A 515 -25.65 2.97 52.96
C ASP A 515 -26.87 3.77 53.42
N ALA A 516 -27.58 4.39 52.48
CA ALA A 516 -28.81 5.13 52.79
C ALA A 516 -29.95 4.21 53.26
N ILE A 517 -30.14 3.06 52.58
CA ILE A 517 -31.14 2.04 52.92
C ILE A 517 -30.80 1.44 54.28
N ARG A 518 -29.53 1.10 54.52
CA ARG A 518 -29.04 0.58 55.79
C ARG A 518 -29.34 1.53 56.96
N THR A 519 -29.01 2.79 56.77
CA THR A 519 -29.29 3.84 57.77
C THR A 519 -30.78 3.91 58.06
N ARG A 520 -31.64 3.96 57.05
CA ARG A 520 -33.11 4.01 57.20
C ARG A 520 -33.64 2.78 57.96
N TYR A 521 -33.20 1.55 57.63
CA TYR A 521 -33.62 0.34 58.33
C TYR A 521 -33.11 0.32 59.79
N LEU A 522 -31.86 0.72 60.03
CA LEU A 522 -31.32 0.86 61.40
C LEU A 522 -32.14 1.83 62.25
N GLU A 523 -32.54 2.98 61.69
CA GLU A 523 -33.40 3.94 62.38
C GLU A 523 -34.79 3.33 62.70
N GLN A 524 -35.43 2.67 61.73
CA GLN A 524 -36.73 2.06 61.90
C GLN A 524 -36.71 0.92 62.95
N TYR A 525 -35.72 0.03 62.86
CA TYR A 525 -35.58 -1.09 63.80
C TYR A 525 -35.16 -0.61 65.20
N SER A 526 -34.31 0.44 65.29
CA SER A 526 -33.95 1.06 66.56
C SER A 526 -35.15 1.73 67.26
N ALA A 527 -36.02 2.39 66.49
CA ALA A 527 -37.27 2.95 67.01
C ALA A 527 -38.22 1.86 67.47
N MET A 528 -38.35 0.76 66.72
CA MET A 528 -39.14 -0.41 67.09
C MET A 528 -38.62 -1.03 68.42
N GLU A 529 -37.31 -1.24 68.52
CA GLU A 529 -36.69 -1.78 69.75
C GLU A 529 -36.88 -0.88 70.96
N SER A 530 -36.78 0.43 70.75
CA SER A 530 -37.08 1.39 71.82
C SER A 530 -38.53 1.29 72.29
N ALA A 531 -39.48 1.13 71.37
CA ALA A 531 -40.90 0.90 71.70
C ALA A 531 -41.12 -0.43 72.44
N VAL A 532 -40.48 -1.52 71.95
CA VAL A 532 -40.56 -2.84 72.63
C VAL A 532 -39.96 -2.80 74.01
N THR A 533 -38.82 -2.13 74.20
CA THR A 533 -38.18 -1.95 75.49
C THR A 533 -39.08 -1.16 76.46
N SER A 534 -39.70 -0.09 75.96
CA SER A 534 -40.67 0.70 76.73
C SER A 534 -41.91 -0.13 77.13
N LEU A 535 -42.45 -0.94 76.19
CA LEU A 535 -43.60 -1.81 76.49
C LEU A 535 -43.25 -2.93 77.48
N LYS A 536 -42.04 -3.52 77.39
CA LYS A 536 -41.54 -4.48 78.38
C LYS A 536 -41.41 -3.85 79.77
N GLY A 537 -40.77 -2.65 79.82
CA GLY A 537 -40.69 -1.91 81.07
C GLY A 537 -42.04 -1.59 81.66
N THR A 538 -43.04 -1.23 80.84
CA THR A 538 -44.43 -1.06 81.29
C THR A 538 -45.06 -2.36 81.78
N GLY A 539 -44.80 -3.50 81.10
CA GLY A 539 -45.22 -4.79 81.47
C GLY A 539 -44.62 -5.24 82.80
N GLU A 540 -43.33 -5.07 83.01
CA GLU A 540 -42.64 -5.36 84.28
C GLU A 540 -43.14 -4.48 85.42
N TYR A 541 -43.40 -3.22 85.10
CA TYR A 541 -44.03 -2.30 86.08
C TYR A 541 -45.46 -2.80 86.51
N LEU A 542 -46.29 -3.17 85.55
CA LEU A 542 -47.64 -3.77 85.82
C LEU A 542 -47.54 -5.06 86.58
N GLU A 543 -46.61 -5.98 86.22
CA GLU A 543 -46.35 -7.19 86.90
C GLU A 543 -45.92 -6.98 88.36
N ASN A 544 -45.00 -6.01 88.58
CA ASN A 544 -44.59 -5.64 89.95
C ASN A 544 -45.73 -5.03 90.72
N MET A 545 -46.60 -4.21 90.11
CA MET A 545 -47.75 -3.61 90.70
C MET A 545 -48.82 -4.72 91.11
N ILE A 546 -49.04 -5.68 90.19
CA ILE A 546 -49.90 -6.87 90.48
C ILE A 546 -49.29 -7.67 91.61
N LYS A 547 -47.97 -7.94 91.63
CA LYS A 547 -47.28 -8.66 92.71
C LYS A 547 -47.34 -7.93 94.03
N SER A 548 -47.28 -6.60 94.01
CA SER A 548 -47.42 -5.77 95.21
C SER A 548 -48.90 -5.76 95.73
N TRP A 549 -49.85 -5.79 94.77
CA TRP A 549 -51.31 -5.89 95.15
C TRP A 549 -51.65 -7.20 95.80
N ASN A 550 -51.18 -8.33 95.16
CA ASN A 550 -51.38 -9.62 95.73
C ASN A 550 -50.65 -9.94 97.05
N LYS A 551 -49.63 -9.07 97.40
CA LYS A 551 -48.95 -9.12 98.72
C LYS A 551 -49.67 -8.35 99.81
N SER A 552 -50.62 -7.46 99.47
CA SER A 552 -51.43 -6.73 100.47
C SER A 552 -52.69 -7.40 100.94
N ASP A 553 -52.98 -8.62 100.43
CA ASP A 553 -54.15 -9.45 100.80
C ASP A 553 -53.82 -10.75 101.63
N ASP A 554 -52.53 -10.83 102.17
CA ASP A 554 -52.11 -11.82 103.17
C ASP A 554 -51.89 -11.15 104.53
#